data_3e0aa5c63505a47e8786fb555aabad83
#
_entry.id   3e0aa5c63505a47e8786fb555aabad83
#
_cell.length_a   1.000
_cell.length_b   1.000
_cell.length_c   1.000
_cell.angle_alpha   90.00
_cell.angle_beta   90.00
_cell.angle_gamma   90.00
#
_symmetry.space_group_name_H-M   'P 1'
#
loop_
_entity.id
_entity.type
_entity.pdbx_description
1 polymer ?
#
loop_
_entity_poly.entity_id
_entity_poly.type
_entity_poly.pdbx_seq_one_letter_code
_entity_poly.pdbx_strand_id
1 'polypeptide(L)'
;MFSELWVQEFAKKGGGHHSAHIHWNQHVSGFYFLKCSDKTSFPIFHDPRTGARATKLKMKEEAAKGVFNGTELIQFKPKPGTLMIFPGYLEHEFVVDHGKEPFRFIHVNVQAIPKGMAKDV
;
A
#
# COMPACT_ATOMS: atom_id res chain seq x y z
N MET A 1 -13.50 17.89 -4.74
CA MET A 1 -12.77 16.74 -4.22
C MET A 1 -13.73 15.57 -4.13
N PHE A 2 -13.32 14.43 -4.64
CA PHE A 2 -14.08 13.18 -4.51
C PHE A 2 -13.28 12.25 -3.59
N SER A 3 -13.94 11.55 -2.70
CA SER A 3 -13.28 10.62 -1.77
C SER A 3 -14.07 9.32 -1.67
N GLU A 4 -13.33 8.23 -1.59
CA GLU A 4 -13.84 6.90 -1.31
C GLU A 4 -13.23 6.40 0.00
N LEU A 5 -14.03 5.71 0.78
CA LEU A 5 -13.61 5.14 2.05
C LEU A 5 -14.34 3.82 2.29
N TRP A 6 -13.60 2.76 2.60
CA TRP A 6 -14.17 1.46 2.97
C TRP A 6 -13.28 0.71 3.94
N VAL A 7 -13.86 -0.27 4.61
CA VAL A 7 -13.13 -1.20 5.47
C VAL A 7 -12.76 -2.44 4.68
N GLN A 8 -11.49 -2.82 4.74
CA GLN A 8 -10.98 -4.08 4.21
C GLN A 8 -10.62 -5.00 5.38
N GLU A 9 -11.04 -6.25 5.30
CA GLU A 9 -10.66 -7.28 6.27
C GLU A 9 -10.22 -8.55 5.56
N PHE A 10 -9.09 -9.11 6.00
CA PHE A 10 -8.67 -10.45 5.64
C PHE A 10 -9.16 -11.42 6.72
N ALA A 11 -9.76 -12.51 6.29
CA ALA A 11 -10.48 -13.43 7.15
C ALA A 11 -9.57 -14.15 8.16
N LYS A 12 -10.17 -14.60 9.27
CA LYS A 12 -9.49 -15.28 10.38
C LYS A 12 -8.70 -16.55 10.01
N LYS A 13 -8.93 -17.11 8.84
CA LYS A 13 -8.26 -18.35 8.39
C LYS A 13 -6.97 -18.11 7.61
N GLY A 14 -6.55 -16.88 7.46
CA GLY A 14 -5.42 -16.51 6.61
C GLY A 14 -5.74 -16.61 5.11
N GLY A 15 -4.73 -16.40 4.28
CA GLY A 15 -4.83 -16.49 2.82
C GLY A 15 -5.27 -15.21 2.12
N GLY A 16 -5.73 -14.20 2.83
CA GLY A 16 -6.07 -12.90 2.23
C GLY A 16 -4.84 -12.21 1.68
N HIS A 17 -4.96 -11.60 0.51
CA HIS A 17 -3.91 -10.81 -0.13
C HIS A 17 -4.50 -9.86 -1.16
N HIS A 18 -3.70 -8.89 -1.59
CA HIS A 18 -3.98 -8.08 -2.78
C HIS A 18 -2.79 -8.16 -3.72
N SER A 19 -3.05 -8.45 -4.98
CA SER A 19 -2.02 -8.42 -6.04
C SER A 19 -1.50 -7.00 -6.25
N ALA A 20 -0.29 -6.88 -6.80
CA ALA A 20 0.30 -5.59 -7.12
C ALA A 20 -0.60 -4.78 -8.07
N HIS A 21 -0.90 -3.55 -7.69
CA HIS A 21 -1.79 -2.65 -8.44
C HIS A 21 -1.50 -1.18 -8.11
N ILE A 22 -2.09 -0.29 -8.91
CA ILE A 22 -2.16 1.15 -8.69
C ILE A 22 -3.63 1.57 -8.58
N HIS A 23 -3.87 2.76 -8.07
CA HIS A 23 -5.21 3.34 -7.99
C HIS A 23 -5.46 4.31 -9.15
N TRP A 24 -6.25 3.87 -10.14
CA TRP A 24 -6.63 4.67 -11.28
C TRP A 24 -7.39 5.93 -10.87
N ASN A 25 -7.01 7.07 -11.47
CA ASN A 25 -7.64 8.37 -11.22
C ASN A 25 -7.65 8.84 -9.77
N GLN A 26 -6.88 8.20 -8.88
CA GLN A 26 -6.72 8.65 -7.51
C GLN A 26 -5.39 9.38 -7.35
N HIS A 27 -5.42 10.55 -6.71
CA HIS A 27 -4.23 11.36 -6.48
C HIS A 27 -3.53 10.95 -5.20
N VAL A 28 -4.32 10.66 -4.15
CA VAL A 28 -3.82 10.23 -2.86
C VAL A 28 -4.60 9.00 -2.42
N SER A 29 -3.89 8.02 -1.92
CA SER A 29 -4.44 6.82 -1.29
C SER A 29 -3.89 6.67 0.12
N GLY A 30 -4.58 5.93 0.97
CA GLY A 30 -4.11 5.71 2.33
C GLY A 30 -4.74 4.49 2.97
N PHE A 31 -4.06 4.03 4.03
CA PHE A 31 -4.52 2.95 4.90
C PHE A 31 -4.48 3.40 6.35
N TYR A 32 -5.56 3.19 7.07
CA TYR A 32 -5.59 3.33 8.52
C TYR A 32 -5.79 1.94 9.14
N PHE A 33 -4.78 1.46 9.84
CA PHE A 33 -4.75 0.09 10.35
C PHE A 33 -5.48 -0.03 11.68
N LEU A 34 -6.47 -0.91 11.74
CA LEU A 34 -7.32 -1.16 12.90
C LEU A 34 -6.90 -2.40 13.69
N LYS A 35 -6.53 -3.47 12.99
CA LYS A 35 -6.08 -4.73 13.58
C LYS A 35 -4.91 -5.30 12.79
N CYS A 36 -3.86 -5.63 13.50
CA CYS A 36 -2.67 -6.28 12.97
C CYS A 36 -2.14 -7.28 14.00
N SER A 37 -1.45 -8.31 13.53
CA SER A 37 -0.66 -9.20 14.38
C SER A 37 0.70 -9.45 13.72
N ASP A 38 1.62 -10.11 14.41
CA ASP A 38 2.97 -10.37 13.91
C ASP A 38 3.00 -11.23 12.63
N LYS A 39 1.92 -11.96 12.36
CA LYS A 39 1.78 -12.85 11.20
C LYS A 39 0.74 -12.35 10.20
N THR A 40 0.13 -11.19 10.43
CA THR A 40 -0.81 -10.61 9.48
C THR A 40 -0.10 -10.11 8.23
N SER A 41 -0.89 -9.89 7.20
CA SER A 41 -0.46 -9.22 5.97
C SER A 41 0.11 -7.83 6.25
N PHE A 42 0.87 -7.33 5.33
CA PHE A 42 1.39 -5.96 5.34
C PHE A 42 1.58 -5.46 3.90
N PRO A 43 1.58 -4.14 3.69
CA PRO A 43 1.81 -3.60 2.36
C PRO A 43 3.28 -3.62 1.97
N ILE A 44 3.52 -3.89 0.69
CA ILE A 44 4.80 -3.71 0.02
C ILE A 44 4.61 -2.66 -1.07
N PHE A 45 5.49 -1.69 -1.12
CA PHE A 45 5.52 -0.65 -2.15
C PHE A 45 6.67 -0.88 -3.12
N HIS A 46 6.38 -0.75 -4.40
CA HIS A 46 7.34 -0.93 -5.48
C HIS A 46 7.94 0.41 -5.92
N ASP A 47 9.20 0.39 -6.33
CA ASP A 47 9.84 1.56 -6.94
C ASP A 47 9.06 1.97 -8.21
N PRO A 48 8.53 3.18 -8.29
CA PRO A 48 7.75 3.62 -9.45
C PRO A 48 8.60 3.92 -10.69
N ARG A 49 9.91 3.94 -10.54
CA ARG A 49 10.85 4.19 -11.63
C ARG A 49 11.08 2.91 -12.44
N THR A 50 10.19 2.58 -13.35
CA THR A 50 10.20 1.31 -14.10
C THR A 50 11.50 1.05 -14.85
N GLY A 51 12.12 2.07 -15.44
CA GLY A 51 13.42 1.95 -16.10
C GLY A 51 14.54 1.56 -15.13
N ALA A 52 14.56 2.15 -13.94
CA ALA A 52 15.52 1.80 -12.89
C ALA A 52 15.34 0.36 -12.41
N ARG A 53 14.10 -0.12 -12.31
CA ARG A 53 13.78 -1.52 -11.96
C ARG A 53 14.30 -2.51 -13.01
N ALA A 54 14.18 -2.18 -14.30
CA ALA A 54 14.62 -3.04 -15.41
C ALA A 54 16.14 -3.18 -15.51
N THR A 55 16.89 -2.16 -15.08
CA THR A 55 18.35 -2.09 -15.23
C THR A 55 19.11 -2.22 -13.92
N LYS A 56 18.44 -2.61 -12.87
CA LYS A 56 18.98 -2.67 -11.52
C LYS A 56 20.16 -3.63 -11.40
N LEU A 57 21.22 -3.16 -10.81
CA LEU A 57 22.36 -3.99 -10.42
C LEU A 57 22.05 -4.72 -9.11
N LYS A 58 22.55 -5.96 -8.99
CA LYS A 58 22.44 -6.71 -7.75
C LYS A 58 23.16 -5.96 -6.61
N MET A 59 22.44 -5.73 -5.52
CA MET A 59 22.98 -5.07 -4.35
C MET A 59 23.98 -5.95 -3.60
N LYS A 60 24.98 -5.33 -2.99
CA LYS A 60 25.78 -5.99 -1.96
C LYS A 60 24.92 -6.31 -0.75
N GLU A 61 25.21 -7.42 -0.07
CA GLU A 61 24.42 -7.91 1.06
C GLU A 61 24.24 -6.87 2.18
N GLU A 62 25.29 -6.11 2.48
CA GLU A 62 25.22 -5.03 3.48
C GLU A 62 24.25 -3.90 3.09
N ALA A 63 24.20 -3.55 1.81
CA ALA A 63 23.32 -2.52 1.30
C ALA A 63 21.85 -2.95 1.26
N ALA A 64 21.56 -4.24 1.23
CA ALA A 64 20.20 -4.77 1.26
C ALA A 64 19.47 -4.55 2.60
N LYS A 65 20.19 -4.18 3.65
CA LYS A 65 19.63 -3.98 5.01
C LYS A 65 18.92 -2.62 5.19
N GLY A 66 19.08 -1.70 4.26
CA GLY A 66 18.53 -0.34 4.35
C GLY A 66 17.78 0.09 3.10
N VAL A 67 17.16 1.26 3.15
CA VAL A 67 16.51 1.91 2.01
C VAL A 67 17.48 2.91 1.39
N PHE A 68 17.73 2.80 0.09
CA PHE A 68 18.58 3.70 -0.68
C PHE A 68 18.13 3.74 -2.15
N ASN A 69 18.80 4.52 -2.99
CA ASN A 69 18.37 4.75 -4.37
C ASN A 69 18.21 3.49 -5.25
N GLY A 70 18.85 2.40 -4.90
CA GLY A 70 18.72 1.10 -5.58
C GLY A 70 17.65 0.18 -5.02
N THR A 71 16.94 0.58 -3.97
CA THR A 71 15.88 -0.23 -3.35
C THR A 71 14.69 -0.35 -4.29
N GLU A 72 14.23 -1.56 -4.54
CA GLU A 72 13.10 -1.85 -5.44
C GLU A 72 11.77 -1.98 -4.71
N LEU A 73 11.81 -2.57 -3.51
CA LEU A 73 10.65 -2.85 -2.69
C LEU A 73 10.85 -2.28 -1.28
N ILE A 74 9.82 -1.68 -0.73
CA ILE A 74 9.78 -1.26 0.66
C ILE A 74 8.66 -2.03 1.35
N GLN A 75 9.02 -2.78 2.39
CA GLN A 75 8.07 -3.47 3.26
C GLN A 75 7.73 -2.57 4.44
N PHE A 76 6.46 -2.53 4.78
CA PHE A 76 6.01 -1.77 5.93
C PHE A 76 5.09 -2.63 6.81
N LYS A 77 5.55 -2.93 8.04
CA LYS A 77 4.75 -3.66 9.03
C LYS A 77 4.01 -2.68 9.93
N PRO A 78 2.72 -2.46 9.70
CA PRO A 78 1.96 -1.49 10.47
C PRO A 78 1.63 -2.00 11.87
N LYS A 79 1.35 -1.03 12.75
CA LYS A 79 0.69 -1.28 14.04
C LYS A 79 -0.71 -0.70 14.02
N PRO A 80 -1.66 -1.21 14.82
CA PRO A 80 -2.96 -0.56 14.98
C PRO A 80 -2.82 0.92 15.32
N GLY A 81 -3.63 1.78 14.70
CA GLY A 81 -3.55 3.23 14.83
C GLY A 81 -2.58 3.92 13.88
N THR A 82 -1.85 3.18 13.05
CA THR A 82 -1.00 3.78 12.01
C THR A 82 -1.84 4.27 10.84
N LEU A 83 -1.64 5.52 10.44
CA LEU A 83 -2.13 6.08 9.19
C LEU A 83 -0.97 6.16 8.19
N MET A 84 -1.13 5.56 7.04
CA MET A 84 -0.19 5.60 5.93
C MET A 84 -0.84 6.32 4.75
N ILE A 85 -0.14 7.28 4.17
CA ILE A 85 -0.60 8.05 2.99
C ILE A 85 0.46 7.93 1.90
N PHE A 86 0.01 7.69 0.68
CA PHE A 86 0.88 7.54 -0.48
C PHE A 86 0.20 8.04 -1.76
N PRO A 87 0.96 8.39 -2.81
CA PRO A 87 0.37 8.78 -4.08
C PRO A 87 -0.31 7.59 -4.75
N GLY A 88 -1.47 7.83 -5.36
CA GLY A 88 -2.27 6.77 -5.98
C GLY A 88 -1.57 6.00 -7.10
N TYR A 89 -0.56 6.59 -7.74
CA TYR A 89 0.24 5.91 -8.78
C TYR A 89 1.27 4.92 -8.23
N LEU A 90 1.52 4.92 -6.92
CA LEU A 90 2.53 4.06 -6.32
C LEU A 90 2.04 2.61 -6.29
N GLU A 91 2.69 1.75 -7.08
CA GLU A 91 2.35 0.33 -7.12
C GLU A 91 2.61 -0.34 -5.77
N HIS A 92 1.65 -1.06 -5.30
CA HIS A 92 1.72 -1.75 -4.02
C HIS A 92 0.91 -3.05 -4.05
N GLU A 93 1.21 -3.90 -3.08
CA GLU A 93 0.52 -5.16 -2.86
C GLU A 93 0.41 -5.44 -1.36
N PHE A 94 -0.53 -6.29 -0.99
CA PHE A 94 -0.57 -6.90 0.34
C PHE A 94 -0.12 -8.35 0.24
N VAL A 95 0.89 -8.71 1.02
CA VAL A 95 1.37 -10.09 1.10
C VAL A 95 0.30 -11.02 1.65
N VAL A 96 0.44 -12.31 1.38
CA VAL A 96 -0.51 -13.31 1.89
C VAL A 96 -0.53 -13.27 3.42
N ASP A 97 -1.73 -13.18 3.97
CA ASP A 97 -1.97 -13.22 5.41
C ASP A 97 -1.80 -14.64 5.95
N HIS A 98 -0.91 -14.82 6.90
CA HIS A 98 -0.67 -16.07 7.62
C HIS A 98 -1.16 -16.02 9.06
N GLY A 99 -1.80 -14.92 9.46
CA GLY A 99 -2.34 -14.73 10.78
C GLY A 99 -3.57 -15.59 11.06
N LYS A 100 -3.84 -15.81 12.33
CA LYS A 100 -5.06 -16.45 12.82
C LYS A 100 -6.11 -15.43 13.28
N GLU A 101 -5.71 -14.17 13.38
CA GLU A 101 -6.55 -13.05 13.77
C GLU A 101 -6.90 -12.19 12.56
N PRO A 102 -8.02 -11.46 12.59
CA PRO A 102 -8.39 -10.59 11.47
C PRO A 102 -7.37 -9.49 11.27
N PHE A 103 -6.91 -9.32 10.04
CA PHE A 103 -6.20 -8.13 9.59
C PHE A 103 -7.22 -7.15 9.01
N ARG A 104 -7.34 -5.97 9.60
CA ARG A 104 -8.38 -5.01 9.24
C ARG A 104 -7.81 -3.60 9.10
N PHE A 105 -8.16 -2.92 8.03
CA PHE A 105 -7.79 -1.53 7.81
C PHE A 105 -8.88 -0.77 7.07
N ILE A 106 -8.88 0.55 7.24
CA ILE A 106 -9.68 1.46 6.43
C ILE A 106 -8.84 1.90 5.25
N HIS A 107 -9.38 1.73 4.06
CA HIS A 107 -8.79 2.23 2.82
C HIS A 107 -9.44 3.56 2.44
N VAL A 108 -8.64 4.54 2.08
CA VAL A 108 -9.11 5.85 1.62
C VAL A 108 -8.46 6.20 0.29
N ASN A 109 -9.25 6.72 -0.64
CA ASN A 109 -8.80 7.31 -1.89
C ASN A 109 -9.34 8.73 -2.01
N VAL A 110 -8.51 9.62 -2.52
CA VAL A 110 -8.87 11.03 -2.76
C VAL A 110 -8.53 11.40 -4.19
N GLN A 111 -9.52 11.91 -4.91
CA GLN A 111 -9.37 12.46 -6.25
C GLN A 111 -9.56 13.96 -6.22
N ALA A 112 -8.63 14.71 -6.77
CA ALA A 112 -8.80 16.12 -7.04
C ALA A 112 -9.62 16.28 -8.34
N ILE A 113 -10.67 17.08 -8.27
CA ILE A 113 -11.54 17.40 -9.41
C ILE A 113 -11.42 18.90 -9.68
N PRO A 114 -11.19 19.32 -10.94
CA PRO A 114 -11.15 20.74 -11.29
C PRO A 114 -12.42 21.46 -10.84
N LYS A 115 -12.25 22.67 -10.33
CA LYS A 115 -13.38 23.52 -9.95
C LYS A 115 -14.30 23.74 -11.15
N GLY A 116 -15.58 23.44 -11.00
CA GLY A 116 -16.58 23.51 -12.07
C GLY A 116 -16.89 22.17 -12.77
N MET A 117 -16.04 21.12 -12.58
CA MET A 117 -16.38 19.77 -13.01
C MET A 117 -17.05 18.94 -11.91
N ALA A 118 -16.91 19.32 -10.66
CA ALA A 118 -17.65 18.73 -9.57
C ALA A 118 -19.11 19.18 -9.70
N LYS A 119 -19.97 18.30 -10.18
CA LYS A 119 -21.41 18.47 -9.92
C LYS A 119 -21.57 18.41 -8.41
N ASP A 120 -22.30 19.36 -7.86
CA ASP A 120 -22.60 19.41 -6.44
C ASP A 120 -23.11 18.04 -5.99
N VAL A 121 -22.33 17.41 -5.16
CA VAL A 121 -22.66 16.11 -4.55
C VAL A 121 -23.24 16.40 -3.17
#